data_545037b52bbecdd8a42b4bee8a53af14
#
_entry.id   545037b52bbecdd8a42b4bee8a53af14
#
_cell.length_a   1.000
_cell.length_b   1.000
_cell.length_c   1.000
_cell.angle_alpha   90.00
_cell.angle_beta   90.00
_cell.angle_gamma   90.00
#
_symmetry.space_group_name_H-M   'P 1'
#
loop_
_entity.id
_entity.type
_entity.pdbx_description
1 polymer ?
#
loop_
_entity_poly.entity_id
_entity_poly.type
_entity_poly.pdbx_seq_one_letter_code
_entity_poly.pdbx_strand_id
1 'polypeptide(L)'
;MKPTLKKTISLIILIWLLLSIDLLTKYFFYDLKIAESLLFINPVLNTWVSRSIPVNAIISIVIAVFALFFFSWLYFKKHISLVIAIFLISWTLWNMIDRILLWWVRDFLMPFDWFPVFNIADIFLNLWVIIYLRKEFFTWKNKLKR
;
A
#
# COMPACT_ATOMS: atom_id res chain seq x y z
N MET A 1 23.20 12.35 -8.02
CA MET A 1 22.51 13.38 -8.83
C MET A 1 21.28 13.85 -8.06
N LYS A 2 21.15 15.14 -7.82
CA LYS A 2 19.89 15.72 -7.30
C LYS A 2 18.80 15.56 -8.35
N PRO A 3 17.58 15.16 -8.00
CA PRO A 3 16.48 15.11 -8.95
C PRO A 3 16.25 16.51 -9.52
N THR A 4 15.99 16.60 -10.82
CA THR A 4 15.59 17.87 -11.41
C THR A 4 14.24 18.29 -10.85
N LEU A 5 13.98 19.60 -10.69
CA LEU A 5 12.70 20.13 -10.18
C LEU A 5 11.50 19.47 -10.88
N LYS A 6 11.58 19.27 -12.19
CA LYS A 6 10.57 18.59 -13.00
C LYS A 6 10.26 17.16 -12.51
N LYS A 7 11.31 16.40 -12.19
CA LYS A 7 11.17 15.04 -11.67
C LYS A 7 10.53 15.03 -10.27
N THR A 8 10.90 15.97 -9.42
CA THR A 8 10.30 16.11 -8.08
C THR A 8 8.81 16.44 -8.16
N ILE A 9 8.44 17.39 -9.02
CA ILE A 9 7.02 17.74 -9.25
C ILE A 9 6.23 16.54 -9.77
N SER A 10 6.76 15.80 -10.76
CA SER A 10 6.09 14.61 -11.28
C SER A 10 5.88 13.54 -10.22
N LEU A 11 6.82 13.36 -9.29
CA LEU A 11 6.70 12.42 -8.19
C LEU A 11 5.64 12.84 -7.17
N ILE A 12 5.60 14.14 -6.84
CA ILE A 12 4.54 14.69 -5.97
C ILE A 12 3.17 14.48 -6.59
N ILE A 13 3.01 14.79 -7.89
CA ILE A 13 1.76 14.56 -8.61
C ILE A 13 1.37 13.07 -8.59
N LEU A 14 2.31 12.17 -8.80
CA LEU A 14 2.04 10.72 -8.74
C LEU A 14 1.57 10.28 -7.35
N ILE A 15 2.21 10.77 -6.29
CA ILE A 15 1.78 10.49 -4.93
C ILE A 15 0.33 10.95 -4.74
N TRP A 16 0.03 12.21 -5.05
CA TRP A 16 -1.33 12.74 -4.89
C TRP A 16 -2.37 11.98 -5.72
N LEU A 17 -2.01 11.56 -6.93
CA LEU A 17 -2.89 10.76 -7.79
C LEU A 17 -3.21 9.39 -7.14
N LEU A 18 -2.20 8.67 -6.70
CA LEU A 18 -2.40 7.37 -6.02
C LEU A 18 -3.23 7.52 -4.75
N LEU A 19 -2.94 8.56 -4.00
CA LEU A 19 -3.66 8.92 -2.81
C LEU A 19 -5.13 9.20 -3.12
N SER A 20 -5.42 9.97 -4.13
CA SER A 20 -6.80 10.30 -4.53
C SER A 20 -7.55 9.05 -5.00
N ILE A 21 -6.91 8.15 -5.74
CA ILE A 21 -7.52 6.90 -6.20
C ILE A 21 -7.96 6.04 -5.00
N ASP A 22 -7.10 5.84 -4.01
CA ASP A 22 -7.45 5.04 -2.84
C ASP A 22 -8.60 5.67 -2.04
N LEU A 23 -8.54 6.97 -1.77
CA LEU A 23 -9.62 7.68 -1.06
C LEU A 23 -10.95 7.65 -1.81
N LEU A 24 -10.92 7.92 -3.12
CA LEU A 24 -12.14 7.93 -3.92
C LEU A 24 -12.76 6.54 -3.99
N THR A 25 -11.95 5.50 -4.17
CA THR A 25 -12.47 4.12 -4.20
C THR A 25 -13.02 3.70 -2.84
N LYS A 26 -12.38 4.06 -1.73
CA LYS A 26 -12.91 3.84 -0.37
C LYS A 26 -14.22 4.60 -0.17
N TYR A 27 -14.30 5.85 -0.59
CA TYR A 27 -15.52 6.63 -0.49
C TYR A 27 -16.66 6.01 -1.31
N PHE A 28 -16.44 5.67 -2.56
CA PHE A 28 -17.47 5.11 -3.42
C PHE A 28 -17.90 3.70 -3.00
N PHE A 29 -16.96 2.81 -2.75
CA PHE A 29 -17.27 1.40 -2.55
C PHE A 29 -17.53 1.04 -1.09
N TYR A 30 -16.89 1.75 -0.16
CA TYR A 30 -17.08 1.50 1.26
C TYR A 30 -18.14 2.43 1.88
N ASP A 31 -17.97 3.75 1.77
CA ASP A 31 -18.85 4.70 2.47
C ASP A 31 -20.21 4.82 1.78
N LEU A 32 -20.26 4.95 0.45
CA LEU A 32 -21.51 5.03 -0.34
C LEU A 32 -22.07 3.68 -0.75
N LYS A 33 -21.32 2.59 -0.57
CA LYS A 33 -21.70 1.23 -0.94
C LYS A 33 -22.15 1.07 -2.39
N ILE A 34 -21.62 1.91 -3.28
CA ILE A 34 -21.87 1.81 -4.71
C ILE A 34 -21.33 0.48 -5.18
N ALA A 35 -22.15 -0.29 -5.89
CA ALA A 35 -21.81 -1.61 -6.42
C ALA A 35 -21.66 -2.74 -5.36
N GLU A 36 -22.24 -2.60 -4.16
CA GLU A 36 -22.32 -3.70 -3.17
C GLU A 36 -23.03 -4.95 -3.73
N SER A 37 -23.83 -4.79 -4.79
CA SER A 37 -24.43 -5.91 -5.51
C SER A 37 -23.48 -6.70 -6.40
N LEU A 38 -22.26 -6.20 -6.63
CA LEU A 38 -21.23 -6.92 -7.39
C LEU A 38 -20.57 -7.97 -6.51
N LEU A 39 -20.40 -9.18 -7.02
CA LEU A 39 -19.87 -10.35 -6.31
C LEU A 39 -18.48 -10.12 -5.66
N PHE A 40 -17.71 -9.16 -6.15
CA PHE A 40 -16.35 -8.88 -5.66
C PHE A 40 -16.26 -7.61 -4.79
N ILE A 41 -17.40 -6.95 -4.47
CA ILE A 41 -17.46 -5.79 -3.58
C ILE A 41 -18.13 -6.21 -2.28
N ASN A 42 -17.36 -6.23 -1.20
CA ASN A 42 -17.84 -6.54 0.14
C ASN A 42 -17.20 -5.60 1.16
N PRO A 43 -17.85 -4.47 1.48
CA PRO A 43 -17.33 -3.48 2.42
C PRO A 43 -17.18 -4.05 3.83
N VAL A 44 -15.97 -4.09 4.36
CA VAL A 44 -15.66 -4.61 5.70
C VAL A 44 -14.75 -3.67 6.47
N LEU A 45 -15.01 -3.53 7.76
CA LEU A 45 -14.14 -2.85 8.72
C LEU A 45 -12.96 -3.77 9.05
N ASN A 46 -11.79 -3.45 8.52
CA ASN A 46 -10.60 -4.25 8.81
C ASN A 46 -9.85 -3.69 10.04
N THR A 47 -10.07 -4.33 11.19
CA THR A 47 -9.34 -4.05 12.44
C THR A 47 -8.01 -4.80 12.52
N TRP A 48 -7.63 -5.58 11.51
CA TRP A 48 -6.51 -6.50 11.50
C TRP A 48 -5.29 -5.88 10.83
N VAL A 49 -4.09 -6.18 11.30
CA VAL A 49 -2.83 -5.80 10.61
C VAL A 49 -2.52 -6.76 9.48
N SER A 50 -2.91 -8.02 9.65
CA SER A 50 -2.78 -9.11 8.69
C SER A 50 -3.80 -10.19 9.02
N ARG A 51 -4.22 -10.91 8.02
CA ARG A 51 -5.28 -11.94 7.86
C ARG A 51 -5.82 -12.67 9.10
N SER A 52 -5.20 -12.61 10.29
CA SER A 52 -5.62 -13.42 11.43
C SER A 52 -5.20 -12.88 12.80
N ILE A 53 -4.53 -11.73 12.88
CA ILE A 53 -4.05 -11.20 14.15
C ILE A 53 -4.85 -9.95 14.49
N PRO A 54 -5.80 -10.02 15.46
CA PRO A 54 -6.48 -8.84 15.95
C PRO A 54 -5.44 -7.98 16.68
N VAL A 55 -5.05 -6.88 16.06
CA VAL A 55 -4.11 -5.95 16.66
C VAL A 55 -4.83 -4.63 16.90
N ASN A 56 -4.67 -4.13 18.12
CA ASN A 56 -5.17 -2.80 18.47
C ASN A 56 -4.70 -1.75 17.46
N ALA A 57 -5.58 -0.83 17.09
CA ALA A 57 -5.27 0.23 16.13
C ALA A 57 -4.01 1.01 16.49
N ILE A 58 -3.75 1.26 17.78
CA ILE A 58 -2.53 1.95 18.26
C ILE A 58 -1.28 1.15 17.87
N ILE A 59 -1.26 -0.17 18.10
CA ILE A 59 -0.12 -1.03 17.73
C ILE A 59 0.05 -1.02 16.21
N SER A 60 -1.03 -1.04 15.45
CA SER A 60 -1.00 -0.95 13.98
C SER A 60 -0.40 0.37 13.48
N ILE A 61 -0.74 1.48 14.15
CA ILE A 61 -0.16 2.80 13.85
C ILE A 61 1.34 2.81 14.17
N VAL A 62 1.75 2.26 15.30
CA VAL A 62 3.16 2.13 15.68
C VAL A 62 3.93 1.32 14.64
N ILE A 63 3.40 0.18 14.21
CA ILE A 63 3.99 -0.63 13.15
C ILE A 63 4.09 0.18 11.83
N ALA A 64 3.06 0.93 11.46
CA ALA A 64 3.08 1.78 10.27
C ALA A 64 4.17 2.86 10.35
N VAL A 65 4.34 3.50 11.51
CA VAL A 65 5.42 4.48 11.73
C VAL A 65 6.80 3.83 11.55
N PHE A 66 7.02 2.66 12.14
CA PHE A 66 8.27 1.91 11.92
C PHE A 66 8.47 1.53 10.46
N ALA A 67 7.43 1.11 9.76
CA ALA A 67 7.49 0.80 8.33
C ALA A 67 7.87 2.02 7.49
N LEU A 68 7.34 3.21 7.79
CA LEU A 68 7.71 4.46 7.13
C LEU A 68 9.19 4.79 7.30
N PHE A 69 9.73 4.65 8.52
CA PHE A 69 11.17 4.83 8.78
C PHE A 69 12.00 3.78 8.03
N PHE A 70 11.59 2.52 8.05
CA PHE A 70 12.29 1.43 7.38
C PHE A 70 12.32 1.61 5.86
N PHE A 71 11.21 1.95 5.21
CA PHE A 71 11.17 2.19 3.77
C PHE A 71 11.97 3.42 3.37
N SER A 72 11.94 4.48 4.18
CA SER A 72 12.79 5.65 3.98
C SER A 72 14.26 5.29 4.09
N TRP A 73 14.65 4.51 5.09
CA TRP A 73 16.02 4.02 5.26
C TRP A 73 16.48 3.16 4.08
N LEU A 74 15.65 2.21 3.60
CA LEU A 74 15.94 1.41 2.39
C LEU A 74 16.20 2.28 1.17
N TYR A 75 15.43 3.35 1.00
CA TYR A 75 15.62 4.31 -0.08
C TYR A 75 16.95 5.08 0.06
N PHE A 76 17.25 5.62 1.24
CA PHE A 76 18.50 6.34 1.48
C PHE A 76 19.74 5.45 1.32
N LYS A 77 19.65 4.18 1.68
CA LYS A 77 20.68 3.16 1.45
C LYS A 77 20.72 2.66 0.00
N LYS A 78 19.87 3.16 -0.89
CA LYS A 78 19.78 2.77 -2.31
C LYS A 78 19.41 1.28 -2.54
N HIS A 79 18.81 0.63 -1.55
CA HIS A 79 18.29 -0.73 -1.70
C HIS A 79 17.05 -0.77 -2.57
N ILE A 80 16.22 0.27 -2.52
CA ILE A 80 15.02 0.42 -3.35
C ILE A 80 15.08 1.70 -4.18
N SER A 81 14.41 1.69 -5.33
CA SER A 81 14.29 2.89 -6.16
C SER A 81 13.33 3.90 -5.53
N LEU A 82 13.45 5.18 -5.93
CA LEU A 82 12.55 6.24 -5.48
C LEU A 82 11.07 5.89 -5.77
N VAL A 83 10.77 5.29 -6.91
CA VAL A 83 9.41 4.90 -7.29
C VAL A 83 8.86 3.86 -6.32
N ILE A 84 9.64 2.82 -6.00
CA ILE A 84 9.25 1.80 -5.02
C ILE A 84 9.01 2.43 -3.65
N ALA A 85 9.93 3.29 -3.19
CA ALA A 85 9.79 3.98 -1.91
C ALA A 85 8.49 4.80 -1.83
N ILE A 86 8.15 5.53 -2.90
CA ILE A 86 6.91 6.32 -2.98
C ILE A 86 5.69 5.43 -2.82
N PHE A 87 5.61 4.29 -3.52
CA PHE A 87 4.48 3.39 -3.41
C PHE A 87 4.34 2.79 -2.02
N LEU A 88 5.44 2.30 -1.43
CA LEU A 88 5.44 1.72 -0.08
C LEU A 88 5.06 2.75 0.99
N ILE A 89 5.61 3.95 0.91
CA ILE A 89 5.30 5.04 1.84
C ILE A 89 3.85 5.50 1.69
N SER A 90 3.37 5.69 0.45
CA SER A 90 1.99 6.10 0.20
C SER A 90 0.99 5.08 0.72
N TRP A 91 1.19 3.79 0.43
CA TRP A 91 0.34 2.71 0.95
C TRP A 91 0.30 2.70 2.48
N THR A 92 1.48 2.81 3.13
CA THR A 92 1.55 2.82 4.59
C THR A 92 0.82 4.01 5.19
N LEU A 93 1.01 5.21 4.60
CA LEU A 93 0.34 6.44 5.04
C LEU A 93 -1.17 6.33 4.96
N TRP A 94 -1.71 5.77 3.87
CA TRP A 94 -3.16 5.66 3.69
C TRP A 94 -3.84 4.77 4.70
N ASN A 95 -3.33 3.58 4.85
CA ASN A 95 -3.85 2.67 5.84
C ASN A 95 -3.61 3.17 7.29
N MET A 96 -2.57 3.99 7.51
CA MET A 96 -2.34 4.66 8.79
C MET A 96 -3.35 5.79 9.03
N ILE A 97 -3.66 6.60 8.01
CA ILE A 97 -4.67 7.67 8.10
C ILE A 97 -6.03 7.10 8.45
N ASP A 98 -6.46 6.04 7.77
CA ASP A 98 -7.71 5.35 8.11
C ASP A 98 -7.73 4.92 9.58
N ARG A 99 -6.64 4.33 10.08
CA ARG A 99 -6.54 3.90 11.48
C ARG A 99 -6.54 5.05 12.50
N ILE A 100 -5.96 6.19 12.14
CA ILE A 100 -5.96 7.39 13.00
C ILE A 100 -7.36 7.99 13.07
N LEU A 101 -8.08 8.06 11.95
CA LEU A 101 -9.37 8.73 11.87
C LEU A 101 -10.53 7.82 12.29
N LEU A 102 -10.46 6.53 11.95
CA LEU A 102 -11.56 5.58 12.04
C LEU A 102 -11.29 4.42 13.00
N TRP A 103 -10.05 4.19 13.44
CA TRP A 103 -9.58 3.03 14.21
C TRP A 103 -9.50 1.72 13.42
N TRP A 104 -9.86 1.70 12.13
CA TRP A 104 -9.82 0.55 11.22
C TRP A 104 -9.43 0.99 9.81
N VAL A 105 -9.25 0.03 8.90
CA VAL A 105 -9.03 0.30 7.48
C VAL A 105 -10.30 -0.05 6.73
N ARG A 106 -10.66 0.78 5.76
CA ARG A 106 -11.81 0.55 4.88
C ARG A 106 -11.38 -0.38 3.75
N ASP A 107 -11.78 -1.62 3.84
CA ASP A 107 -11.56 -2.63 2.81
C ASP A 107 -12.88 -3.00 2.14
N PHE A 108 -12.86 -3.27 0.84
CA PHE A 108 -14.09 -3.48 0.07
C PHE A 108 -13.94 -4.47 -1.10
N LEU A 109 -12.73 -4.89 -1.46
CA LEU A 109 -12.47 -5.84 -2.53
C LEU A 109 -12.36 -7.25 -1.96
N MET A 110 -13.24 -8.15 -2.41
CA MET A 110 -13.25 -9.56 -2.05
C MET A 110 -13.47 -10.41 -3.32
N PRO A 111 -12.42 -10.77 -4.06
CA PRO A 111 -12.57 -11.48 -5.34
C PRO A 111 -13.18 -12.88 -5.18
N PHE A 112 -13.04 -13.50 -4.01
CA PHE A 112 -13.57 -14.81 -3.67
C PHE A 112 -13.92 -14.86 -2.17
N ASP A 113 -14.96 -15.61 -1.78
CA ASP A 113 -15.45 -15.69 -0.39
C ASP A 113 -14.41 -16.16 0.63
N TRP A 114 -13.44 -16.94 0.21
CA TRP A 114 -12.32 -17.41 1.04
C TRP A 114 -11.12 -16.46 1.04
N PHE A 115 -11.15 -15.39 0.23
CA PHE A 115 -10.05 -14.44 0.14
C PHE A 115 -10.26 -13.28 1.12
N PRO A 116 -9.21 -12.80 1.81
CA PRO A 116 -9.34 -11.64 2.68
C PRO A 116 -9.80 -10.42 1.90
N VAL A 117 -10.64 -9.63 2.52
CA VAL A 117 -11.03 -8.33 1.95
C VAL A 117 -9.84 -7.37 2.03
N PHE A 118 -9.65 -6.56 1.01
CA PHE A 118 -8.55 -5.62 0.86
C PHE A 118 -9.01 -4.36 0.11
N ASN A 119 -8.13 -3.38 -0.03
CA ASN A 119 -8.37 -2.13 -0.74
C ASN A 119 -7.39 -1.93 -1.92
N ILE A 120 -7.54 -0.85 -2.65
CA ILE A 120 -6.68 -0.55 -3.82
C ILE A 120 -5.23 -0.33 -3.41
N ALA A 121 -4.98 0.28 -2.25
CA ALA A 121 -3.61 0.48 -1.77
C ALA A 121 -2.88 -0.86 -1.57
N ASP A 122 -3.58 -1.90 -1.09
CA ASP A 122 -3.01 -3.24 -0.91
C ASP A 122 -2.66 -3.90 -2.26
N ILE A 123 -3.45 -3.66 -3.32
CA ILE A 123 -3.11 -4.13 -4.67
C ILE A 123 -1.79 -3.51 -5.12
N PHE A 124 -1.63 -2.21 -4.97
CA PHE A 124 -0.40 -1.53 -5.37
C PHE A 124 0.82 -2.03 -4.58
N LEU A 125 0.67 -2.24 -3.27
CA LEU A 125 1.74 -2.83 -2.47
C LEU A 125 2.15 -4.19 -3.00
N ASN A 126 1.19 -5.11 -3.17
CA ASN A 126 1.48 -6.48 -3.61
C ASN A 126 2.12 -6.51 -5.00
N LEU A 127 1.66 -5.71 -5.95
CA LEU A 127 2.25 -5.59 -7.27
C LEU A 127 3.73 -5.16 -7.18
N TRP A 128 4.04 -4.17 -6.35
CA TRP A 128 5.41 -3.68 -6.21
C TRP A 128 6.32 -4.68 -5.52
N VAL A 129 5.83 -5.38 -4.52
CA VAL A 129 6.58 -6.47 -3.87
C VAL A 129 6.93 -7.56 -4.89
N ILE A 130 5.96 -7.97 -5.72
CA ILE A 130 6.17 -8.97 -6.77
C ILE A 130 7.22 -8.50 -7.78
N ILE A 131 7.12 -7.26 -8.26
CA ILE A 131 8.09 -6.68 -9.21
C ILE A 131 9.49 -6.62 -8.60
N TYR A 132 9.60 -6.20 -7.34
CA TYR A 132 10.87 -6.13 -6.62
C TYR A 132 11.50 -7.51 -6.47
N LEU A 133 10.77 -8.49 -5.97
CA LEU A 133 11.25 -9.87 -5.78
C LEU A 133 11.68 -10.49 -7.11
N ARG A 134 10.91 -10.27 -8.18
CA ARG A 134 11.27 -10.72 -9.52
C ARG A 134 12.61 -10.13 -9.98
N LYS A 135 12.81 -8.82 -9.80
CA LYS A 135 14.06 -8.15 -10.14
C LYS A 135 15.25 -8.73 -9.36
N GLU A 136 15.11 -8.90 -8.04
CA GLU A 136 16.17 -9.46 -7.19
C GLU A 136 16.49 -10.90 -7.58
N PHE A 137 15.49 -11.73 -7.87
CA PHE A 137 15.66 -13.10 -8.32
C PHE A 137 16.47 -13.19 -9.62
N PHE A 138 16.13 -12.38 -10.62
CA PHE A 138 16.89 -12.35 -11.88
C PHE A 138 18.32 -11.82 -11.70
N THR A 139 18.51 -10.83 -10.86
CA THR A 139 19.85 -10.30 -10.53
C THR A 139 20.70 -11.37 -9.85
N TRP A 140 20.15 -12.07 -8.88
CA TRP A 140 20.82 -13.19 -8.19
C TRP A 140 21.18 -14.33 -9.16
N LYS A 141 20.23 -14.75 -10.00
CA LYS A 141 20.46 -15.81 -11.00
C LYS A 141 21.58 -15.47 -11.99
N ASN A 142 21.68 -14.19 -12.39
CA ASN A 142 22.74 -13.74 -13.29
C ASN A 142 24.12 -13.69 -12.60
N LYS A 143 24.19 -13.44 -11.28
CA LYS A 143 25.43 -13.51 -10.51
C LYS A 143 25.96 -14.95 -10.37
N LEU A 144 25.07 -15.94 -10.29
CA LEU A 144 25.48 -17.36 -10.20
C LEU A 144 26.02 -17.93 -11.52
N LYS A 145 25.75 -17.28 -12.64
CA LYS A 145 26.23 -17.71 -13.96
C LYS A 145 27.59 -17.11 -14.36
N ARG A 146 28.14 -16.23 -13.54
CA ARG A 146 29.50 -15.63 -13.71
C ARG A 146 30.52 -16.27 -12.80
#